data_ef191db47b0d67af623746057e958f58
#
_entry.id   ef191db47b0d67af623746057e958f58
#
_cell.length_a   1.000
_cell.length_b   1.000
_cell.length_c   1.000
_cell.angle_alpha   90.00
_cell.angle_beta   90.00
_cell.angle_gamma   90.00
#
_symmetry.space_group_name_H-M   'P 1'
#
loop_
_entity.id
_entity.type
_entity.pdbx_description
1 polymer ?
#
loop_
_entity_poly.entity_id
_entity_poly.type
_entity_poly.pdbx_seq_one_letter_code
_entity_poly.pdbx_strand_id
1 'polypeptide(L)'
;GLSSGVMYKFITLGEKPEVRTLFKTTPGDNSLDYIVNGSLFLIILSMFIVFYIFNMKDSIRLGKFLDDGNSLPSGKEYYEFAADEAFVPVFLTPGALGIVFIVVFPMLLTILIAFTNYSGPDHLPPKNLFDWVGFRNFENILKQKELRYTFFHVAGWTLVWAILTTVFNFA
;
A
#
# COMPACT_ATOMS: atom_id res chain seq x y z
N GLY A 1 8.97 12.57 -16.68
CA GLY A 1 8.75 11.27 -16.96
C GLY A 1 7.50 10.54 -16.46
N LEU A 2 7.57 9.21 -16.50
CA LEU A 2 6.47 8.31 -16.14
C LEU A 2 6.00 8.48 -14.68
N SER A 3 6.94 8.64 -13.74
CA SER A 3 6.63 8.78 -12.31
C SER A 3 5.86 10.06 -11.96
N SER A 4 6.18 11.17 -12.62
CA SER A 4 5.48 12.43 -12.39
C SER A 4 4.03 12.39 -12.88
N GLY A 5 3.77 11.66 -13.98
CA GLY A 5 2.42 11.49 -14.51
C GLY A 5 1.54 10.59 -13.63
N VAL A 6 2.10 9.49 -13.10
CA VAL A 6 1.36 8.57 -12.20
C VAL A 6 1.00 9.26 -10.89
N MET A 7 1.96 9.95 -10.27
CA MET A 7 1.71 10.68 -9.01
C MET A 7 0.74 11.83 -9.20
N TYR A 8 0.81 12.58 -10.29
CA TYR A 8 -0.13 13.64 -10.59
C TYR A 8 -1.56 13.08 -10.69
N LYS A 9 -1.76 12.02 -11.46
CA LYS A 9 -3.06 11.37 -11.63
C LYS A 9 -3.58 10.72 -10.34
N PHE A 10 -2.69 10.20 -9.50
CA PHE A 10 -3.05 9.70 -8.19
C PHE A 10 -3.52 10.80 -7.24
N ILE A 11 -2.88 11.98 -7.31
CA ILE A 11 -3.27 13.14 -6.48
C ILE A 11 -4.60 13.76 -6.96
N THR A 12 -4.77 13.90 -8.27
CA THR A 12 -5.97 14.55 -8.86
C THR A 12 -7.14 13.61 -9.07
N LEU A 13 -6.91 12.29 -9.06
CA LEU A 13 -7.89 11.23 -9.37
C LEU A 13 -8.57 11.37 -10.75
N GLY A 14 -7.95 12.13 -11.65
CA GLY A 14 -8.44 12.42 -12.99
C GLY A 14 -9.16 13.74 -13.09
N GLU A 15 -9.29 14.22 -14.32
CA GLU A 15 -9.87 15.53 -14.61
C GLU A 15 -10.99 15.46 -15.67
N LYS A 16 -10.99 14.40 -16.47
CA LYS A 16 -11.88 14.29 -17.63
C LYS A 16 -12.81 13.08 -17.51
N PRO A 17 -14.08 13.26 -17.20
CA PRO A 17 -15.03 12.15 -17.19
C PRO A 17 -15.27 11.63 -18.62
N GLU A 18 -15.79 10.41 -18.74
CA GLU A 18 -16.21 9.85 -20.00
C GLU A 18 -17.37 10.66 -20.61
N VAL A 19 -17.22 11.07 -21.85
CA VAL A 19 -18.29 11.78 -22.58
C VAL A 19 -18.86 10.85 -23.65
N ARG A 20 -20.16 10.51 -23.51
CA ARG A 20 -20.91 9.74 -24.49
C ARG A 20 -21.82 10.66 -25.29
N THR A 21 -21.59 10.74 -26.60
CA THR A 21 -22.47 11.36 -27.55
C THR A 21 -23.16 10.29 -28.37
N LEU A 22 -24.24 10.66 -29.11
CA LEU A 22 -25.02 9.72 -29.95
C LEU A 22 -24.13 8.95 -30.97
N PHE A 23 -23.01 9.53 -31.38
CA PHE A 23 -22.15 8.96 -32.43
C PHE A 23 -20.74 8.61 -31.98
N LYS A 24 -20.32 9.00 -30.76
CA LYS A 24 -18.95 8.81 -30.29
C LYS A 24 -18.89 8.74 -28.76
N THR A 25 -18.16 7.76 -28.28
CA THR A 25 -17.71 7.70 -26.88
C THR A 25 -16.27 8.18 -26.79
N THR A 26 -16.03 9.24 -26.05
CA THR A 26 -14.68 9.72 -25.75
C THR A 26 -14.28 9.13 -24.40
N PRO A 27 -13.26 8.28 -24.32
CA PRO A 27 -12.84 7.69 -23.06
C PRO A 27 -12.38 8.79 -22.11
N GLY A 28 -12.83 8.70 -20.88
CA GLY A 28 -12.42 9.58 -19.78
C GLY A 28 -11.32 8.97 -18.92
N ASP A 29 -10.96 9.71 -17.90
CA ASP A 29 -10.10 9.25 -16.83
C ASP A 29 -10.84 8.22 -15.96
N ASN A 30 -10.09 7.31 -15.33
CA ASN A 30 -10.65 6.35 -14.39
C ASN A 30 -9.96 6.54 -13.03
N SER A 31 -10.64 7.19 -12.11
CA SER A 31 -10.12 7.48 -10.77
C SER A 31 -9.73 6.22 -10.00
N LEU A 32 -10.43 5.09 -10.23
CA LEU A 32 -10.10 3.82 -9.58
C LEU A 32 -8.75 3.27 -10.07
N ASP A 33 -8.50 3.31 -11.38
CA ASP A 33 -7.22 2.89 -11.95
C ASP A 33 -6.07 3.76 -11.42
N TYR A 34 -6.34 5.04 -11.18
CA TYR A 34 -5.33 5.95 -10.65
C TYR A 34 -5.01 5.67 -9.18
N ILE A 35 -6.00 5.33 -8.35
CA ILE A 35 -5.75 4.86 -6.97
C ILE A 35 -4.98 3.53 -6.99
N VAL A 36 -5.38 2.58 -7.82
CA VAL A 36 -4.71 1.27 -7.93
C VAL A 36 -3.25 1.45 -8.34
N ASN A 37 -3.00 2.15 -9.45
CA ASN A 37 -1.64 2.36 -9.95
C ASN A 37 -0.77 3.21 -9.02
N GLY A 38 -1.36 4.24 -8.40
CA GLY A 38 -0.68 5.07 -7.42
C GLY A 38 -0.32 4.29 -6.15
N SER A 39 -1.21 3.43 -5.68
CA SER A 39 -0.97 2.55 -4.52
C SER A 39 0.12 1.53 -4.80
N LEU A 40 0.12 0.91 -5.98
CA LEU A 40 1.20 0.02 -6.42
C LEU A 40 2.53 0.76 -6.47
N PHE A 41 2.55 1.97 -7.03
CA PHE A 41 3.74 2.79 -7.07
C PHE A 41 4.27 3.11 -5.67
N LEU A 42 3.39 3.47 -4.72
CA LEU A 42 3.77 3.75 -3.33
C LEU A 42 4.33 2.52 -2.62
N ILE A 43 3.76 1.33 -2.85
CA ILE A 43 4.28 0.07 -2.29
C ILE A 43 5.68 -0.21 -2.84
N ILE A 44 5.85 -0.15 -4.16
CA ILE A 44 7.15 -0.40 -4.80
C ILE A 44 8.18 0.61 -4.31
N LEU A 45 7.81 1.89 -4.21
CA LEU A 45 8.67 2.94 -3.70
C LEU A 45 9.06 2.70 -2.23
N SER A 46 8.11 2.28 -1.39
CA SER A 46 8.36 1.93 0.02
C SER A 46 9.33 0.78 0.14
N MET A 47 9.15 -0.27 -0.65
CA MET A 47 10.05 -1.42 -0.70
C MET A 47 11.46 -1.00 -1.13
N PHE A 48 11.56 -0.15 -2.15
CA PHE A 48 12.84 0.40 -2.61
C PHE A 48 13.54 1.22 -1.51
N ILE A 49 12.80 2.09 -0.82
CA ILE A 49 13.34 2.89 0.29
C ILE A 49 13.85 1.99 1.43
N VAL A 50 13.06 0.99 1.83
CA VAL A 50 13.47 0.03 2.86
C VAL A 50 14.74 -0.70 2.46
N PHE A 51 14.78 -1.23 1.24
CA PHE A 51 15.97 -1.89 0.71
C PHE A 51 17.18 -0.96 0.65
N TYR A 52 17.00 0.29 0.23
CA TYR A 52 18.06 1.29 0.21
C TYR A 52 18.60 1.59 1.61
N ILE A 53 17.72 1.71 2.62
CA ILE A 53 18.12 1.94 4.02
C ILE A 53 18.94 0.76 4.55
N PHE A 54 18.54 -0.49 4.26
CA PHE A 54 19.32 -1.67 4.66
C PHE A 54 20.70 -1.67 4.02
N ASN A 55 20.79 -1.48 2.70
CA ASN A 55 22.07 -1.41 2.00
C ASN A 55 22.98 -0.31 2.56
N MET A 56 22.42 0.87 2.88
CA MET A 56 23.19 1.95 3.48
C MET A 56 23.73 1.58 4.85
N LYS A 57 22.91 0.94 5.70
CA LYS A 57 23.35 0.46 7.03
C LYS A 57 24.46 -0.58 6.92
N ASP A 58 24.36 -1.51 6.00
CA ASP A 58 25.37 -2.55 5.77
C ASP A 58 26.66 -1.95 5.23
N SER A 59 26.59 -0.96 4.33
CA SER A 59 27.77 -0.23 3.84
C SER A 59 28.48 0.52 4.96
N ILE A 60 27.75 1.17 5.87
CA ILE A 60 28.34 1.86 7.04
C ILE A 60 28.98 0.85 8.00
N ARG A 61 28.32 -0.28 8.23
CA ARG A 61 28.86 -1.36 9.08
C ARG A 61 30.17 -1.91 8.51
N LEU A 62 30.20 -2.16 7.21
CA LEU A 62 31.38 -2.63 6.50
C LEU A 62 32.51 -1.59 6.55
N GLY A 63 32.22 -0.30 6.37
CA GLY A 63 33.20 0.77 6.51
C GLY A 63 33.87 0.76 7.89
N LYS A 64 33.08 0.70 8.96
CA LYS A 64 33.59 0.60 10.33
C LYS A 64 34.46 -0.65 10.56
N PHE A 65 34.01 -1.78 10.04
CA PHE A 65 34.78 -3.06 10.15
C PHE A 65 36.15 -2.95 9.51
N LEU A 66 36.27 -2.27 8.38
CA LEU A 66 37.57 -2.02 7.71
C LEU A 66 38.43 -1.00 8.45
N ASP A 67 37.80 0.06 9.01
CA ASP A 67 38.48 1.08 9.81
C ASP A 67 39.11 0.49 11.09
N ASP A 68 38.49 -0.56 11.68
CA ASP A 68 39.00 -1.33 12.82
C ASP A 68 40.18 -2.25 12.45
N GLY A 69 40.68 -2.19 11.22
CA GLY A 69 41.86 -2.93 10.74
C GLY A 69 41.57 -4.37 10.32
N ASN A 70 40.28 -4.74 10.17
CA ASN A 70 39.93 -6.06 9.67
C ASN A 70 40.09 -6.12 8.14
N SER A 71 40.46 -7.28 7.62
CA SER A 71 40.53 -7.54 6.19
C SER A 71 39.20 -8.10 5.66
N LEU A 72 38.88 -7.79 4.43
CA LEU A 72 37.74 -8.43 3.77
C LEU A 72 37.95 -9.93 3.67
N PRO A 73 36.93 -10.76 3.90
CA PRO A 73 37.01 -12.20 3.69
C PRO A 73 37.37 -12.51 2.24
N SER A 74 38.08 -13.59 2.01
CA SER A 74 38.39 -14.05 0.66
C SER A 74 37.09 -14.36 -0.09
N GLY A 75 37.13 -14.29 -1.42
CA GLY A 75 35.89 -14.47 -2.21
C GLY A 75 35.13 -15.76 -1.90
N LYS A 76 35.84 -16.85 -1.53
CA LYS A 76 35.20 -18.12 -1.16
C LYS A 76 34.54 -18.04 0.22
N GLU A 77 35.20 -17.48 1.21
CA GLU A 77 34.67 -17.27 2.56
C GLU A 77 33.47 -16.29 2.51
N TYR A 78 33.53 -15.28 1.66
CA TYR A 78 32.42 -14.36 1.45
C TYR A 78 31.21 -15.07 0.87
N TYR A 79 31.39 -15.97 -0.10
CA TYR A 79 30.25 -16.73 -0.67
C TYR A 79 29.63 -17.70 0.34
N GLU A 80 30.43 -18.37 1.16
CA GLU A 80 29.93 -19.27 2.21
C GLU A 80 29.15 -18.47 3.27
N PHE A 81 29.68 -17.38 3.75
CA PHE A 81 29.06 -16.48 4.73
C PHE A 81 27.77 -15.86 4.14
N ALA A 82 27.82 -15.33 2.91
CA ALA A 82 26.67 -14.74 2.25
C ALA A 82 25.58 -15.79 1.95
N ALA A 83 25.94 -17.02 1.62
CA ALA A 83 24.99 -18.11 1.40
C ALA A 83 24.26 -18.47 2.70
N ASP A 84 24.94 -18.54 3.82
CA ASP A 84 24.35 -18.86 5.12
C ASP A 84 23.48 -17.70 5.64
N GLU A 85 23.95 -16.46 5.60
CA GLU A 85 23.14 -15.31 6.05
C GLU A 85 22.02 -14.94 5.09
N ALA A 86 22.21 -15.09 3.78
CA ALA A 86 21.19 -14.79 2.78
C ALA A 86 20.14 -15.89 2.63
N PHE A 87 20.39 -17.11 3.11
CA PHE A 87 19.44 -18.22 2.95
C PHE A 87 18.08 -17.89 3.53
N VAL A 88 18.02 -17.43 4.77
CA VAL A 88 16.76 -17.10 5.45
C VAL A 88 15.99 -15.98 4.76
N PRO A 89 16.59 -14.80 4.48
CA PRO A 89 15.87 -13.75 3.78
C PRO A 89 15.45 -14.13 2.36
N VAL A 90 16.29 -14.83 1.61
CA VAL A 90 15.94 -15.29 0.25
C VAL A 90 14.80 -16.28 0.27
N PHE A 91 14.81 -17.23 1.21
CA PHE A 91 13.73 -18.21 1.35
C PHE A 91 12.40 -17.58 1.79
N LEU A 92 12.44 -16.56 2.67
CA LEU A 92 11.23 -15.88 3.15
C LEU A 92 10.70 -14.81 2.19
N THR A 93 11.53 -14.32 1.25
CA THR A 93 11.14 -13.23 0.33
C THR A 93 9.90 -13.55 -0.49
N PRO A 94 9.72 -14.72 -1.11
CA PRO A 94 8.50 -15.02 -1.87
C PRO A 94 7.23 -14.97 -1.01
N GLY A 95 7.30 -15.47 0.22
CA GLY A 95 6.19 -15.41 1.17
C GLY A 95 5.88 -13.97 1.60
N ALA A 96 6.91 -13.19 1.91
CA ALA A 96 6.76 -11.78 2.26
C ALA A 96 6.17 -10.96 1.12
N LEU A 97 6.61 -11.17 -0.12
CA LEU A 97 6.02 -10.54 -1.30
C LEU A 97 4.55 -10.95 -1.47
N GLY A 98 4.22 -12.23 -1.28
CA GLY A 98 2.84 -12.71 -1.29
C GLY A 98 1.97 -11.95 -0.27
N ILE A 99 2.44 -11.77 0.96
CA ILE A 99 1.73 -11.01 2.00
C ILE A 99 1.54 -9.54 1.56
N VAL A 100 2.57 -8.90 1.02
CA VAL A 100 2.48 -7.51 0.57
C VAL A 100 1.41 -7.34 -0.52
N PHE A 101 1.40 -8.20 -1.53
CA PHE A 101 0.48 -8.04 -2.67
C PHE A 101 -0.92 -8.60 -2.41
N ILE A 102 -1.08 -9.64 -1.59
CA ILE A 102 -2.38 -10.27 -1.35
C ILE A 102 -3.10 -9.66 -0.14
N VAL A 103 -2.36 -9.18 0.87
CA VAL A 103 -2.93 -8.66 2.12
C VAL A 103 -2.78 -7.15 2.21
N VAL A 104 -1.54 -6.63 2.15
CA VAL A 104 -1.26 -5.20 2.40
C VAL A 104 -1.82 -4.33 1.30
N PHE A 105 -1.71 -4.74 0.04
CA PHE A 105 -2.20 -3.95 -1.09
C PHE A 105 -3.72 -3.73 -1.08
N PRO A 106 -4.58 -4.78 -0.97
CA PRO A 106 -6.03 -4.57 -0.85
C PRO A 106 -6.43 -3.78 0.40
N MET A 107 -5.73 -3.98 1.53
CA MET A 107 -5.97 -3.20 2.74
C MET A 107 -5.67 -1.71 2.52
N LEU A 108 -4.54 -1.40 1.87
CA LEU A 108 -4.18 -0.02 1.53
C LEU A 108 -5.23 0.61 0.59
N LEU A 109 -5.68 -0.11 -0.43
CA LEU A 109 -6.74 0.35 -1.33
C LEU A 109 -8.04 0.67 -0.57
N THR A 110 -8.46 -0.20 0.33
CA THR A 110 -9.67 0.01 1.14
C THR A 110 -9.53 1.26 2.00
N ILE A 111 -8.37 1.47 2.63
CA ILE A 111 -8.07 2.66 3.41
C ILE A 111 -8.13 3.92 2.53
N LEU A 112 -7.49 3.91 1.37
CA LEU A 112 -7.47 5.07 0.47
C LEU A 112 -8.88 5.42 -0.04
N ILE A 113 -9.66 4.43 -0.44
CA ILE A 113 -11.05 4.63 -0.89
C ILE A 113 -11.90 5.26 0.22
N ALA A 114 -11.67 4.94 1.50
CA ALA A 114 -12.39 5.55 2.61
C ALA A 114 -12.19 7.08 2.72
N PHE A 115 -11.11 7.62 2.14
CA PHE A 115 -10.85 9.06 2.08
C PHE A 115 -11.39 9.73 0.81
N THR A 116 -12.12 9.01 -0.04
CA THR A 116 -12.73 9.53 -1.26
C THR A 116 -14.25 9.58 -1.14
N ASN A 117 -14.90 10.26 -2.08
CA ASN A 117 -16.36 10.25 -2.21
C ASN A 117 -16.88 9.12 -3.11
N TYR A 118 -16.08 8.04 -3.28
CA TYR A 118 -16.49 6.88 -4.07
C TYR A 118 -17.83 6.33 -3.57
N SER A 119 -18.86 6.45 -4.39
CA SER A 119 -20.22 6.00 -4.07
C SER A 119 -21.08 5.83 -5.33
N GLY A 120 -21.93 4.82 -5.34
CA GLY A 120 -22.94 4.68 -6.41
C GLY A 120 -24.19 5.53 -6.12
N PRO A 121 -24.88 6.00 -7.17
CA PRO A 121 -24.53 5.90 -8.59
C PRO A 121 -23.67 7.07 -9.12
N ASP A 122 -23.45 8.12 -8.30
CA ASP A 122 -22.99 9.42 -8.77
C ASP A 122 -21.46 9.50 -8.97
N HIS A 123 -20.69 8.70 -8.22
CA HIS A 123 -19.24 8.73 -8.24
C HIS A 123 -18.65 7.36 -8.62
N LEU A 124 -19.09 6.81 -9.77
CA LEU A 124 -18.59 5.54 -10.31
C LEU A 124 -17.83 5.77 -11.62
N PRO A 125 -16.50 5.55 -11.64
CA PRO A 125 -15.70 5.62 -12.86
C PRO A 125 -16.11 4.51 -13.86
N PRO A 126 -15.92 4.73 -15.16
CA PRO A 126 -15.32 5.92 -15.81
C PRO A 126 -16.34 7.01 -16.12
N LYS A 127 -17.65 6.76 -15.90
CA LYS A 127 -18.72 7.68 -16.24
C LYS A 127 -18.64 8.97 -15.42
N ASN A 128 -18.44 8.83 -14.12
CA ASN A 128 -18.24 9.94 -13.21
C ASN A 128 -16.95 9.70 -12.42
N LEU A 129 -16.18 10.74 -12.22
CA LEU A 129 -14.98 10.70 -11.39
C LEU A 129 -15.36 10.81 -9.91
N PHE A 130 -14.47 10.40 -9.05
CA PHE A 130 -14.54 10.66 -7.63
C PHE A 130 -13.29 11.41 -7.15
N ASP A 131 -13.41 12.12 -6.04
CA ASP A 131 -12.40 13.03 -5.53
C ASP A 131 -11.99 12.65 -4.11
N TRP A 132 -10.83 13.18 -3.70
CA TRP A 132 -10.41 13.12 -2.31
C TRP A 132 -11.28 14.01 -1.43
N VAL A 133 -11.92 13.46 -0.42
CA VAL A 133 -12.74 14.19 0.55
C VAL A 133 -12.13 14.21 1.96
N GLY A 134 -10.96 13.61 2.12
CA GLY A 134 -10.28 13.55 3.40
C GLY A 134 -11.13 12.87 4.47
N PHE A 135 -11.24 13.49 5.63
CA PHE A 135 -11.95 12.91 6.78
C PHE A 135 -13.47 13.10 6.76
N ARG A 136 -14.06 13.67 5.71
CA ARG A 136 -15.51 13.96 5.64
C ARG A 136 -16.38 12.73 5.89
N ASN A 137 -15.98 11.56 5.37
CA ASN A 137 -16.75 10.33 5.56
C ASN A 137 -16.79 9.91 7.04
N PHE A 138 -15.66 10.02 7.72
CA PHE A 138 -15.56 9.73 9.15
C PHE A 138 -16.36 10.72 9.99
N GLU A 139 -16.30 12.01 9.63
CA GLU A 139 -17.10 13.05 10.26
C GLU A 139 -18.60 12.79 10.10
N ASN A 140 -19.06 12.38 8.92
CA ASN A 140 -20.45 12.02 8.65
C ASN A 140 -20.88 10.81 9.51
N ILE A 141 -20.04 9.78 9.66
CA ILE A 141 -20.33 8.63 10.53
C ILE A 141 -20.49 9.09 11.98
N LEU A 142 -19.63 9.98 12.45
CA LEU A 142 -19.67 10.45 13.84
C LEU A 142 -20.85 11.40 14.11
N LYS A 143 -21.28 12.20 13.13
CA LYS A 143 -22.40 13.14 13.25
C LYS A 143 -23.76 12.46 13.20
N GLN A 144 -23.92 11.42 12.39
CA GLN A 144 -25.19 10.71 12.24
C GLN A 144 -25.32 9.66 13.35
N LYS A 145 -26.35 9.81 14.20
CA LYS A 145 -26.55 8.97 15.39
C LYS A 145 -26.64 7.48 15.04
N GLU A 146 -27.38 7.14 14.00
CA GLU A 146 -27.61 5.77 13.53
C GLU A 146 -26.31 5.13 13.03
N LEU A 147 -25.56 5.85 12.20
CA LEU A 147 -24.28 5.39 11.65
C LEU A 147 -23.23 5.24 12.75
N ARG A 148 -23.15 6.21 13.66
CA ARG A 148 -22.25 6.16 14.80
C ARG A 148 -22.52 4.95 15.69
N TYR A 149 -23.77 4.71 16.05
CA TYR A 149 -24.15 3.56 16.87
C TYR A 149 -23.76 2.25 16.21
N THR A 150 -24.14 2.08 14.94
CA THR A 150 -23.84 0.88 14.16
C THR A 150 -22.32 0.68 14.02
N PHE A 151 -21.58 1.74 13.70
CA PHE A 151 -20.13 1.69 13.55
C PHE A 151 -19.43 1.18 14.82
N PHE A 152 -19.71 1.81 15.97
CA PHE A 152 -19.06 1.40 17.21
C PHE A 152 -19.51 0.01 17.69
N HIS A 153 -20.75 -0.36 17.44
CA HIS A 153 -21.25 -1.69 17.77
C HIS A 153 -20.53 -2.78 16.94
N VAL A 154 -20.44 -2.59 15.62
CA VAL A 154 -19.76 -3.52 14.72
C VAL A 154 -18.24 -3.55 15.00
N ALA A 155 -17.61 -2.39 15.20
CA ALA A 155 -16.19 -2.30 15.53
C ALA A 155 -15.87 -3.03 16.85
N GLY A 156 -16.69 -2.81 17.90
CA GLY A 156 -16.54 -3.50 19.17
C GLY A 156 -16.68 -5.01 19.03
N TRP A 157 -17.70 -5.49 18.31
CA TRP A 157 -17.87 -6.91 18.03
C TRP A 157 -16.70 -7.51 17.25
N THR A 158 -16.20 -6.79 16.22
CA THR A 158 -15.05 -7.23 15.43
C THR A 158 -13.80 -7.37 16.28
N LEU A 159 -13.54 -6.42 17.20
CA LEU A 159 -12.40 -6.49 18.12
C LEU A 159 -12.52 -7.69 19.08
N VAL A 160 -13.70 -7.89 19.68
CA VAL A 160 -13.94 -9.05 20.56
C VAL A 160 -13.70 -10.35 19.81
N TRP A 161 -14.24 -10.47 18.59
CA TRP A 161 -14.06 -11.65 17.76
C TRP A 161 -12.60 -11.88 17.34
N ALA A 162 -11.88 -10.82 16.96
CA ALA A 162 -10.47 -10.90 16.63
C ALA A 162 -9.61 -11.37 17.81
N ILE A 163 -9.87 -10.87 19.02
CA ILE A 163 -9.16 -11.30 20.23
C ILE A 163 -9.48 -12.77 20.53
N LEU A 164 -10.75 -13.15 20.52
CA LEU A 164 -11.15 -14.52 20.82
C LEU A 164 -10.54 -15.51 19.85
N THR A 165 -10.62 -15.26 18.54
CA THR A 165 -10.03 -16.13 17.54
C THR A 165 -8.52 -16.24 17.68
N THR A 166 -7.84 -15.14 17.99
CA THR A 166 -6.40 -15.15 18.23
C THR A 166 -6.06 -16.00 19.45
N VAL A 167 -6.72 -15.78 20.58
CA VAL A 167 -6.49 -16.56 21.81
C VAL A 167 -6.74 -18.04 21.56
N PHE A 168 -7.86 -18.42 20.94
CA PHE A 168 -8.19 -19.83 20.67
C PHE A 168 -7.25 -20.49 19.65
N ASN A 169 -6.60 -19.74 18.77
CA ASN A 169 -5.61 -20.30 17.85
C ASN A 169 -4.24 -20.55 18.51
N PHE A 170 -3.94 -19.88 19.62
CA PHE A 170 -2.68 -20.05 20.36
C PHE A 170 -2.83 -20.92 21.64
N ALA A 171 -4.05 -21.29 22.04
CA ALA A 171 -4.33 -22.18 23.17
C ALA A 171 -4.36 -23.65 22.73
#